data_f38a6335d057b9ce58b8c57f27963fe9
#
_entry.id   f38a6335d057b9ce58b8c57f27963fe9
#
_cell.length_a   1.000
_cell.length_b   1.000
_cell.length_c   1.000
_cell.angle_alpha   90.00
_cell.angle_beta   90.00
_cell.angle_gamma   90.00
#
_symmetry.space_group_name_H-M   'P 1'
#
loop_
_entity.id
_entity.type
_entity.pdbx_description
1 polymer ?
#
loop_
_entity_poly.entity_id
_entity_poly.type
_entity_poly.pdbx_seq_one_letter_code
_entity_poly.pdbx_strand_id
1 'polypeptide(L)'
;MNKSLRQIFTVVVILFVILGCSTTIFTAFRANELNSDPRNRRALYYQFGAPRGSILASDGTVLAKSDPSNDAFSYQRSYSSGEEYAPVTGFFSISQNADRGIEASRAALLSGTSNALAVQKFKALLTGTENKGASIETSISTKLQDAAYQALSSQGYDAAVVAIVPKTGRIVAMVSTPSYNPNVLAQHDTTKVNNAYVQ
;
A
#
# COMPACT_ATOMS: atom_id res chain seq x y z
N MET A 1 -37.83 -25.03 -40.62
CA MET A 1 -37.71 -24.33 -39.32
C MET A 1 -38.89 -23.39 -39.19
N ASN A 2 -39.62 -23.46 -38.09
CA ASN A 2 -40.84 -22.68 -37.89
C ASN A 2 -40.52 -21.19 -37.82
N LYS A 3 -41.26 -20.33 -38.55
CA LYS A 3 -41.01 -18.89 -38.63
C LYS A 3 -40.94 -18.21 -37.25
N SER A 4 -41.79 -18.65 -36.35
CA SER A 4 -41.81 -18.20 -34.94
C SER A 4 -40.51 -18.57 -34.18
N LEU A 5 -39.97 -19.76 -34.42
CA LEU A 5 -38.71 -20.20 -33.77
C LEU A 5 -37.54 -19.36 -34.21
N ARG A 6 -37.47 -18.96 -35.49
CA ARG A 6 -36.42 -18.09 -36.02
C ARG A 6 -36.53 -16.66 -35.46
N GLN A 7 -37.75 -16.17 -35.26
CA GLN A 7 -37.97 -14.84 -34.66
C GLN A 7 -37.50 -14.84 -33.17
N ILE A 8 -37.89 -15.86 -32.38
CA ILE A 8 -37.42 -15.97 -30.98
C ILE A 8 -35.91 -16.05 -30.92
N PHE A 9 -35.29 -16.89 -31.75
CA PHE A 9 -33.84 -17.00 -31.81
C PHE A 9 -33.17 -15.66 -32.14
N THR A 10 -33.69 -14.93 -33.11
CA THR A 10 -33.13 -13.61 -33.47
C THR A 10 -33.23 -12.63 -32.31
N VAL A 11 -34.36 -12.58 -31.60
CA VAL A 11 -34.54 -11.72 -30.42
C VAL A 11 -33.55 -12.07 -29.32
N VAL A 12 -33.34 -13.36 -29.02
CA VAL A 12 -32.40 -13.83 -28.03
C VAL A 12 -30.97 -13.41 -28.41
N VAL A 13 -30.58 -13.61 -29.67
CA VAL A 13 -29.24 -13.19 -30.15
C VAL A 13 -29.03 -11.67 -30.00
N ILE A 14 -30.03 -10.86 -30.36
CA ILE A 14 -29.96 -9.41 -30.18
C ILE A 14 -29.78 -9.04 -28.69
N LEU A 15 -30.51 -9.67 -27.79
CA LEU A 15 -30.37 -9.43 -26.35
C LEU A 15 -28.96 -9.79 -25.85
N PHE A 16 -28.38 -10.91 -26.30
CA PHE A 16 -27.00 -11.26 -25.95
C PHE A 16 -25.97 -10.29 -26.50
N VAL A 17 -26.16 -9.79 -27.72
CA VAL A 17 -25.30 -8.75 -28.31
C VAL A 17 -25.38 -7.45 -27.49
N ILE A 18 -26.57 -7.01 -27.12
CA ILE A 18 -26.76 -5.81 -26.28
C ILE A 18 -26.08 -6.00 -24.93
N LEU A 19 -26.25 -7.16 -24.28
CA LEU A 19 -25.60 -7.48 -23.03
C LEU A 19 -24.07 -7.50 -23.15
N GLY A 20 -23.55 -8.13 -24.22
CA GLY A 20 -22.12 -8.16 -24.50
C GLY A 20 -21.53 -6.77 -24.71
N CYS A 21 -22.20 -5.93 -25.51
CA CYS A 21 -21.79 -4.53 -25.71
C CYS A 21 -21.81 -3.73 -24.40
N SER A 22 -22.88 -3.89 -23.60
CA SER A 22 -23.01 -3.20 -22.32
C SER A 22 -21.88 -3.61 -21.36
N THR A 23 -21.63 -4.91 -21.18
CA THR A 23 -20.55 -5.38 -20.32
C THR A 23 -19.18 -4.92 -20.81
N THR A 24 -18.91 -4.90 -22.10
CA THR A 24 -17.65 -4.41 -22.66
C THR A 24 -17.47 -2.91 -22.39
N ILE A 25 -18.51 -2.10 -22.54
CA ILE A 25 -18.44 -0.66 -22.24
C ILE A 25 -18.09 -0.43 -20.76
N PHE A 26 -18.74 -1.14 -19.84
CA PHE A 26 -18.48 -0.98 -18.41
C PHE A 26 -17.09 -1.49 -18.00
N THR A 27 -16.66 -2.63 -18.53
CA THR A 27 -15.39 -3.24 -18.13
C THR A 27 -14.17 -2.65 -18.82
N ALA A 28 -14.25 -2.24 -20.09
CA ALA A 28 -13.11 -1.73 -20.84
C ALA A 28 -13.00 -0.19 -20.80
N PHE A 29 -14.11 0.53 -20.86
CA PHE A 29 -14.09 2.00 -20.99
C PHE A 29 -14.40 2.74 -19.68
N ARG A 30 -15.28 2.20 -18.85
CA ARG A 30 -15.70 2.88 -17.61
C ARG A 30 -15.08 2.32 -16.33
N ALA A 31 -14.30 1.24 -16.41
CA ALA A 31 -13.70 0.62 -15.23
C ALA A 31 -12.81 1.59 -14.45
N ASN A 32 -11.97 2.37 -15.14
CA ASN A 32 -11.08 3.34 -14.50
C ASN A 32 -11.87 4.49 -13.84
N GLU A 33 -12.88 5.01 -14.50
CA GLU A 33 -13.76 6.07 -13.98
C GLU A 33 -14.53 5.59 -12.74
N LEU A 34 -15.10 4.39 -12.80
CA LEU A 34 -15.84 3.78 -11.68
C LEU A 34 -14.93 3.41 -10.51
N ASN A 35 -13.71 2.98 -10.77
CA ASN A 35 -12.74 2.66 -9.71
C ASN A 35 -12.16 3.90 -9.03
N SER A 36 -12.07 5.02 -9.74
CA SER A 36 -11.61 6.30 -9.20
C SER A 36 -12.71 7.15 -8.57
N ASP A 37 -13.99 6.71 -8.64
CA ASP A 37 -15.10 7.42 -8.00
C ASP A 37 -14.92 7.43 -6.46
N PRO A 38 -14.90 8.61 -5.81
CA PRO A 38 -14.75 8.73 -4.35
C PRO A 38 -15.84 7.98 -3.56
N ARG A 39 -16.97 7.67 -4.18
CA ARG A 39 -18.07 6.90 -3.60
C ARG A 39 -17.83 5.39 -3.64
N ASN A 40 -16.87 4.94 -4.45
CA ASN A 40 -16.57 3.52 -4.61
C ASN A 40 -15.68 3.00 -3.48
N ARG A 41 -16.26 2.81 -2.30
CA ARG A 41 -15.56 2.24 -1.14
C ARG A 41 -15.05 0.81 -1.38
N ARG A 42 -15.61 0.07 -2.35
CA ARG A 42 -15.12 -1.28 -2.69
C ARG A 42 -13.71 -1.26 -3.27
N ALA A 43 -13.41 -0.30 -4.15
CA ALA A 43 -12.05 -0.14 -4.69
C ALA A 43 -11.05 0.13 -3.56
N LEU A 44 -11.41 0.98 -2.60
CA LEU A 44 -10.63 1.23 -1.38
C LEU A 44 -10.40 -0.07 -0.57
N TYR A 45 -11.45 -0.84 -0.28
CA TYR A 45 -11.30 -2.08 0.47
C TYR A 45 -10.45 -3.12 -0.26
N TYR A 46 -10.54 -3.22 -1.59
CA TYR A 46 -9.67 -4.09 -2.38
C TYR A 46 -8.23 -3.62 -2.42
N GLN A 47 -8.01 -2.32 -2.53
CA GLN A 47 -6.67 -1.75 -2.60
C GLN A 47 -5.95 -1.79 -1.25
N PHE A 48 -6.69 -1.60 -0.17
CA PHE A 48 -6.15 -1.46 1.18
C PHE A 48 -6.39 -2.69 2.07
N GLY A 49 -7.29 -3.58 1.70
CA GLY A 49 -7.62 -4.81 2.43
C GLY A 49 -6.68 -5.99 2.18
N ALA A 50 -5.67 -5.84 1.33
CA ALA A 50 -4.63 -6.85 1.14
C ALA A 50 -3.42 -6.55 2.04
N PRO A 51 -2.75 -7.59 2.59
CA PRO A 51 -1.58 -7.38 3.43
C PRO A 51 -0.42 -6.80 2.60
N ARG A 52 0.02 -5.60 2.93
CA ARG A 52 1.21 -4.99 2.33
C ARG A 52 2.47 -5.73 2.77
N GLY A 53 3.44 -5.84 1.87
CA GLY A 53 4.75 -6.43 2.17
C GLY A 53 5.45 -5.72 3.32
N SER A 54 6.31 -6.43 4.03
CA SER A 54 7.10 -5.86 5.13
C SER A 54 8.23 -4.97 4.61
N ILE A 55 8.58 -3.95 5.38
CA ILE A 55 9.81 -3.17 5.19
C ILE A 55 10.81 -3.65 6.23
N LEU A 56 11.97 -4.06 5.77
CA LEU A 56 13.03 -4.65 6.60
C LEU A 56 14.28 -3.78 6.59
N ALA A 57 14.98 -3.73 7.70
CA ALA A 57 16.34 -3.21 7.78
C ALA A 57 17.33 -4.18 7.13
N SER A 58 18.60 -3.80 6.99
CA SER A 58 19.65 -4.62 6.39
C SER A 58 20.02 -5.89 7.17
N ASP A 59 19.61 -5.96 8.43
CA ASP A 59 19.79 -7.13 9.31
C ASP A 59 18.53 -8.00 9.40
N GLY A 60 17.50 -7.71 8.62
CA GLY A 60 16.22 -8.40 8.63
C GLY A 60 15.24 -7.93 9.70
N THR A 61 15.59 -6.95 10.53
CA THR A 61 14.66 -6.36 11.51
C THR A 61 13.46 -5.74 10.81
N VAL A 62 12.25 -6.06 11.29
CA VAL A 62 11.00 -5.56 10.71
C VAL A 62 10.77 -4.12 11.13
N LEU A 63 10.82 -3.19 10.18
CA LEU A 63 10.53 -1.75 10.37
C LEU A 63 9.04 -1.43 10.19
N ALA A 64 8.38 -2.11 9.24
CA ALA A 64 6.95 -1.99 9.03
C ALA A 64 6.35 -3.33 8.57
N LYS A 65 5.14 -3.63 9.03
CA LYS A 65 4.37 -4.84 8.67
C LYS A 65 2.87 -4.55 8.62
N SER A 66 2.11 -5.49 8.10
CA SER A 66 0.65 -5.47 8.16
C SER A 66 0.17 -6.54 9.14
N ASP A 67 -0.51 -6.12 10.18
CA ASP A 67 -1.12 -7.00 11.18
C ASP A 67 -2.60 -7.21 10.86
N PRO A 68 -3.17 -8.41 11.08
CA PRO A 68 -4.59 -8.65 10.91
C PRO A 68 -5.43 -7.71 11.78
N SER A 69 -6.51 -7.15 11.21
CA SER A 69 -7.48 -6.29 11.90
C SER A 69 -8.90 -6.84 11.71
N ASN A 70 -9.76 -6.67 12.72
CA ASN A 70 -11.15 -7.09 12.68
C ASN A 70 -12.09 -6.00 12.16
N ASP A 71 -11.60 -5.12 11.30
CA ASP A 71 -12.37 -4.07 10.66
C ASP A 71 -12.59 -4.33 9.15
N ALA A 72 -13.20 -3.35 8.46
CA ALA A 72 -13.53 -3.46 7.05
C ALA A 72 -12.29 -3.57 6.13
N PHE A 73 -11.09 -3.24 6.63
CA PHE A 73 -9.84 -3.27 5.87
C PHE A 73 -9.03 -4.56 6.08
N SER A 74 -9.42 -5.41 7.03
CA SER A 74 -8.79 -6.70 7.34
C SER A 74 -7.34 -6.63 7.84
N TYR A 75 -6.59 -5.59 7.50
CA TYR A 75 -5.19 -5.41 7.89
C TYR A 75 -4.90 -3.97 8.30
N GLN A 76 -4.17 -3.84 9.40
CA GLN A 76 -3.65 -2.58 9.92
C GLN A 76 -2.15 -2.48 9.68
N ARG A 77 -1.69 -1.37 9.11
CA ARG A 77 -0.25 -1.10 8.97
C ARG A 77 0.35 -0.69 10.30
N SER A 78 1.46 -1.33 10.70
CA SER A 78 2.18 -1.05 11.94
C SER A 78 3.66 -0.81 11.67
N TYR A 79 4.26 0.08 12.47
CA TYR A 79 5.65 0.52 12.36
C TYR A 79 6.35 0.30 13.69
N SER A 80 7.45 -0.47 13.67
CA SER A 80 8.32 -0.66 14.82
C SER A 80 9.16 0.59 15.05
N SER A 81 9.31 1.05 16.31
CA SER A 81 10.08 2.27 16.66
C SER A 81 9.73 3.45 15.74
N GLY A 82 8.42 3.74 15.61
CA GLY A 82 7.86 4.56 14.52
C GLY A 82 8.57 5.90 14.34
N GLU A 83 8.83 6.66 15.41
CA GLU A 83 9.47 7.97 15.34
C GLU A 83 10.90 7.91 14.80
N GLU A 84 11.63 6.89 15.18
CA GLU A 84 13.03 6.70 14.77
C GLU A 84 13.16 6.40 13.27
N TYR A 85 12.27 5.56 12.76
CA TYR A 85 12.31 5.12 11.36
C TYR A 85 11.35 5.88 10.44
N ALA A 86 10.57 6.83 10.95
CA ALA A 86 9.63 7.62 10.15
C ALA A 86 10.27 8.30 8.93
N PRO A 87 11.49 8.89 9.01
CA PRO A 87 12.14 9.48 7.83
C PRO A 87 12.43 8.47 6.72
N VAL A 88 12.62 7.19 7.06
CA VAL A 88 12.91 6.09 6.12
C VAL A 88 11.63 5.46 5.60
N THR A 89 10.80 4.94 6.50
CA THR A 89 9.58 4.21 6.14
C THR A 89 8.53 5.11 5.56
N GLY A 90 8.45 6.34 6.06
CA GLY A 90 7.31 7.20 5.86
C GLY A 90 6.09 6.64 6.59
N PHE A 91 4.92 6.91 6.04
CA PHE A 91 3.66 6.38 6.53
C PHE A 91 2.74 6.00 5.38
N PHE A 92 1.77 5.14 5.68
CA PHE A 92 0.69 4.76 4.79
C PHE A 92 -0.64 5.01 5.53
N SER A 93 -1.43 5.95 5.01
CA SER A 93 -2.71 6.34 5.61
C SER A 93 -3.86 6.13 4.64
N ILE A 94 -4.76 5.24 5.01
CA ILE A 94 -6.00 4.99 4.26
C ILE A 94 -6.94 6.19 4.37
N SER A 95 -7.06 6.75 5.58
CA SER A 95 -7.97 7.86 5.88
C SER A 95 -7.64 9.13 5.10
N GLN A 96 -6.35 9.38 4.87
CA GLN A 96 -5.87 10.55 4.13
C GLN A 96 -5.63 10.24 2.65
N ASN A 97 -5.76 8.97 2.23
CA ASN A 97 -5.33 8.51 0.89
C ASN A 97 -3.90 9.00 0.56
N ALA A 98 -3.02 8.89 1.55
CA ALA A 98 -1.67 9.47 1.51
C ALA A 98 -0.63 8.43 1.93
N ASP A 99 0.54 8.55 1.30
CA ASP A 99 1.74 7.80 1.64
C ASP A 99 2.99 8.69 1.49
N ARG A 100 4.05 8.33 2.19
CA ARG A 100 5.36 9.02 2.18
C ARG A 100 6.49 8.00 2.28
N GLY A 101 7.71 8.43 2.01
CA GLY A 101 8.91 7.62 2.18
C GLY A 101 8.92 6.37 1.30
N ILE A 102 9.38 5.25 1.86
CA ILE A 102 9.39 3.95 1.17
C ILE A 102 7.96 3.46 0.89
N GLU A 103 7.01 3.73 1.77
CA GLU A 103 5.60 3.38 1.55
C GLU A 103 5.07 3.96 0.23
N ALA A 104 5.42 5.21 -0.09
CA ALA A 104 5.06 5.85 -1.36
C ALA A 104 5.92 5.35 -2.53
N SER A 105 7.25 5.44 -2.38
CA SER A 105 8.18 5.17 -3.49
C SER A 105 8.15 3.71 -3.97
N ARG A 106 7.72 2.79 -3.12
CA ARG A 106 7.59 1.36 -3.41
C ARG A 106 6.16 0.83 -3.24
N ALA A 107 5.17 1.72 -3.29
CA ALA A 107 3.75 1.38 -3.10
C ALA A 107 3.29 0.20 -3.97
N ALA A 108 3.66 0.18 -5.25
CA ALA A 108 3.27 -0.89 -6.18
C ALA A 108 3.84 -2.27 -5.80
N LEU A 109 5.07 -2.33 -5.25
CA LEU A 109 5.66 -3.58 -4.76
C LEU A 109 5.02 -4.00 -3.45
N LEU A 110 4.92 -3.07 -2.50
CA LEU A 110 4.35 -3.32 -1.18
C LEU A 110 2.88 -3.73 -1.24
N SER A 111 2.09 -3.17 -2.15
CA SER A 111 0.68 -3.54 -2.34
C SER A 111 0.47 -4.78 -3.20
N GLY A 112 1.53 -5.32 -3.82
CA GLY A 112 1.40 -6.44 -4.76
C GLY A 112 0.82 -6.04 -6.12
N THR A 113 0.68 -4.76 -6.44
CA THR A 113 0.13 -4.30 -7.74
C THR A 113 1.17 -4.21 -8.85
N SER A 114 2.46 -4.30 -8.51
CA SER A 114 3.55 -4.23 -9.49
C SER A 114 3.47 -5.32 -10.56
N ASN A 115 3.79 -4.96 -11.81
CA ASN A 115 3.92 -5.89 -12.92
C ASN A 115 5.08 -6.88 -12.72
N ALA A 116 6.10 -6.52 -11.92
CA ALA A 116 7.19 -7.42 -11.55
C ALA A 116 6.69 -8.66 -10.78
N LEU A 117 5.51 -8.60 -10.18
CA LEU A 117 4.87 -9.69 -9.45
C LEU A 117 3.83 -10.47 -10.28
N ALA A 118 3.81 -10.29 -11.61
CA ALA A 118 2.79 -10.89 -12.49
C ALA A 118 2.71 -12.43 -12.37
N VAL A 119 3.85 -13.11 -12.28
CA VAL A 119 3.90 -14.57 -12.11
C VAL A 119 3.34 -14.98 -10.75
N GLN A 120 3.64 -14.24 -9.69
CA GLN A 120 3.13 -14.49 -8.34
C GLN A 120 1.62 -14.26 -8.27
N LYS A 121 1.11 -13.21 -8.93
CA LYS A 121 -0.33 -12.95 -9.07
C LYS A 121 -1.05 -14.07 -9.82
N PHE A 122 -0.47 -14.53 -10.93
CA PHE A 122 -1.04 -15.63 -11.70
C PHE A 122 -1.10 -16.91 -10.88
N LYS A 123 -0.03 -17.22 -10.13
CA LYS A 123 -0.01 -18.35 -9.21
C LYS A 123 -1.07 -18.21 -8.11
N ALA A 124 -1.19 -17.03 -7.51
CA ALA A 124 -2.19 -16.75 -6.48
C ALA A 124 -3.63 -16.95 -6.98
N LEU A 125 -3.91 -16.50 -8.23
CA LEU A 125 -5.22 -16.72 -8.87
C LEU A 125 -5.54 -18.21 -9.07
N LEU A 126 -4.53 -19.03 -9.43
CA LEU A 126 -4.72 -20.49 -9.63
C LEU A 126 -4.86 -21.24 -8.31
N THR A 127 -4.17 -20.79 -7.26
CA THR A 127 -4.15 -21.49 -5.95
C THR A 127 -5.19 -20.94 -4.98
N GLY A 128 -5.90 -19.86 -5.31
CA GLY A 128 -6.84 -19.18 -4.41
C GLY A 128 -6.17 -18.55 -3.19
N THR A 129 -4.83 -18.34 -3.23
CA THR A 129 -4.10 -17.69 -2.14
C THR A 129 -4.20 -16.18 -2.22
N GLU A 130 -4.17 -15.51 -1.06
CA GLU A 130 -4.20 -14.05 -1.02
C GLU A 130 -2.99 -13.44 -1.75
N ASN A 131 -3.24 -12.39 -2.51
CA ASN A 131 -2.19 -11.61 -3.16
C ASN A 131 -1.47 -10.75 -2.11
N LYS A 132 -0.35 -11.25 -1.60
CA LYS A 132 0.49 -10.51 -0.64
C LYS A 132 1.46 -9.60 -1.40
N GLY A 133 1.68 -8.40 -0.85
CA GLY A 133 2.74 -7.51 -1.31
C GLY A 133 4.13 -8.11 -1.11
N ALA A 134 5.10 -7.68 -1.91
CA ALA A 134 6.49 -8.08 -1.75
C ALA A 134 7.13 -7.33 -0.58
N SER A 135 7.92 -8.03 0.22
CA SER A 135 8.75 -7.40 1.25
C SER A 135 9.94 -6.68 0.62
N ILE A 136 10.35 -5.58 1.23
CA ILE A 136 11.45 -4.73 0.78
C ILE A 136 12.51 -4.71 1.87
N GLU A 137 13.72 -5.08 1.51
CA GLU A 137 14.91 -4.90 2.35
C GLU A 137 15.55 -3.56 2.03
N THR A 138 15.83 -2.79 3.08
CA THR A 138 16.54 -1.49 3.00
C THR A 138 18.01 -1.67 3.29
N SER A 139 18.79 -0.65 3.01
CA SER A 139 20.21 -0.61 3.41
C SER A 139 20.43 -0.02 4.81
N ILE A 140 19.38 0.29 5.54
CA ILE A 140 19.47 0.89 6.88
C ILE A 140 20.06 -0.12 7.87
N SER A 141 21.07 0.31 8.58
CA SER A 141 21.66 -0.43 9.72
C SER A 141 20.95 0.01 10.99
N THR A 142 20.28 -0.91 11.69
CA THR A 142 19.61 -0.61 12.96
C THR A 142 20.55 0.05 13.95
N LYS A 143 21.76 -0.49 14.11
CA LYS A 143 22.77 0.04 15.04
C LYS A 143 23.16 1.50 14.76
N LEU A 144 23.31 1.86 13.47
CA LEU A 144 23.69 3.23 13.09
C LEU A 144 22.51 4.18 13.21
N GLN A 145 21.31 3.71 12.88
CA GLN A 145 20.05 4.45 13.01
C GLN A 145 19.80 4.79 14.48
N ASP A 146 19.81 3.77 15.37
CA ASP A 146 19.60 3.92 16.81
C ASP A 146 20.62 4.89 17.41
N ALA A 147 21.91 4.73 17.08
CA ALA A 147 22.95 5.62 17.58
C ALA A 147 22.74 7.07 17.12
N ALA A 148 22.39 7.29 15.86
CA ALA A 148 22.13 8.62 15.32
C ALA A 148 20.86 9.23 15.95
N TYR A 149 19.77 8.45 16.08
CA TYR A 149 18.54 8.92 16.70
C TYR A 149 18.74 9.29 18.17
N GLN A 150 19.40 8.45 18.95
CA GLN A 150 19.71 8.72 20.36
C GLN A 150 20.61 9.96 20.53
N ALA A 151 21.60 10.14 19.66
CA ALA A 151 22.49 11.30 19.72
C ALA A 151 21.74 12.62 19.51
N LEU A 152 20.76 12.66 18.61
CA LEU A 152 19.96 13.87 18.38
C LEU A 152 18.85 14.06 19.43
N SER A 153 18.09 13.01 19.71
CA SER A 153 16.93 13.10 20.61
C SER A 153 17.33 13.38 22.06
N SER A 154 18.45 12.81 22.55
CA SER A 154 18.93 13.04 23.91
C SER A 154 19.35 14.49 24.19
N GLN A 155 19.75 15.21 23.14
CA GLN A 155 20.16 16.62 23.23
C GLN A 155 19.03 17.59 22.89
N GLY A 156 17.88 17.09 22.42
CA GLY A 156 16.76 17.92 21.97
C GLY A 156 17.08 18.78 20.74
N TYR A 157 17.94 18.31 19.85
CA TYR A 157 18.29 19.04 18.63
C TYR A 157 17.20 18.95 17.56
N ASP A 158 16.91 20.07 16.94
CA ASP A 158 16.16 20.16 15.68
C ASP A 158 17.16 19.97 14.53
N ALA A 159 17.37 18.70 14.13
CA ALA A 159 18.42 18.35 13.19
C ALA A 159 18.08 17.09 12.38
N ALA A 160 18.83 16.89 11.30
CA ALA A 160 18.77 15.68 10.50
C ALA A 160 20.17 15.11 10.25
N VAL A 161 20.27 13.80 10.23
CA VAL A 161 21.50 13.06 9.92
C VAL A 161 21.24 12.06 8.81
N VAL A 162 22.08 12.05 7.78
CA VAL A 162 22.10 11.05 6.72
C VAL A 162 23.51 10.47 6.63
N ALA A 163 23.64 9.16 6.84
CA ALA A 163 24.89 8.43 6.67
C ALA A 163 24.87 7.65 5.36
N ILE A 164 25.83 7.90 4.49
CA ILE A 164 25.92 7.30 3.16
C ILE A 164 27.28 6.59 3.01
N VAL A 165 27.27 5.41 2.40
CA VAL A 165 28.48 4.69 2.01
C VAL A 165 28.97 5.25 0.68
N PRO A 166 30.08 6.01 0.61
CA PRO A 166 30.47 6.76 -0.61
C PRO A 166 30.67 5.88 -1.84
N LYS A 167 31.20 4.67 -1.65
CA LYS A 167 31.50 3.73 -2.76
C LYS A 167 30.25 3.18 -3.43
N THR A 168 29.12 3.10 -2.73
CA THR A 168 27.91 2.42 -3.23
C THR A 168 26.69 3.30 -3.29
N GLY A 169 26.74 4.48 -2.68
CA GLY A 169 25.58 5.37 -2.52
C GLY A 169 24.50 4.84 -1.54
N ARG A 170 24.77 3.73 -0.83
CA ARG A 170 23.80 3.15 0.11
C ARG A 170 23.62 4.07 1.31
N ILE A 171 22.38 4.41 1.64
CA ILE A 171 22.02 5.12 2.86
C ILE A 171 21.92 4.08 3.98
N VAL A 172 22.75 4.24 5.01
CA VAL A 172 22.82 3.30 6.14
C VAL A 172 22.19 3.83 7.42
N ALA A 173 21.97 5.15 7.52
CA ALA A 173 21.11 5.78 8.53
C ALA A 173 20.49 7.06 7.96
N MET A 174 19.27 7.35 8.39
CA MET A 174 18.53 8.57 8.04
C MET A 174 17.60 8.92 9.20
N VAL A 175 17.94 9.97 9.92
CA VAL A 175 17.24 10.41 11.14
C VAL A 175 16.87 11.88 11.00
N SER A 176 15.73 12.25 11.56
CA SER A 176 15.31 13.65 11.72
C SER A 176 14.68 13.81 13.10
N THR A 177 15.00 14.90 13.78
CA THR A 177 14.39 15.32 15.05
C THR A 177 13.95 16.78 14.95
N PRO A 178 12.75 17.16 15.41
CA PRO A 178 11.69 16.26 15.90
C PRO A 178 11.16 15.33 14.81
N SER A 179 10.60 14.20 15.22
CA SER A 179 10.00 13.20 14.34
C SER A 179 8.53 13.00 14.69
N TYR A 180 7.82 12.19 13.92
CA TYR A 180 6.43 11.88 14.13
C TYR A 180 6.20 10.37 14.25
N ASN A 181 5.12 9.98 14.92
CA ASN A 181 4.75 8.56 15.02
C ASN A 181 3.85 8.15 13.84
N PRO A 182 4.35 7.40 12.84
CA PRO A 182 3.56 6.98 11.70
C PRO A 182 2.39 6.04 12.06
N ASN A 183 2.43 5.37 13.22
CA ASN A 183 1.34 4.53 13.67
C ASN A 183 0.04 5.32 13.92
N VAL A 184 0.13 6.58 14.32
CA VAL A 184 -1.05 7.43 14.52
C VAL A 184 -1.71 7.77 13.19
N LEU A 185 -0.90 8.00 12.15
CA LEU A 185 -1.38 8.33 10.80
C LEU A 185 -1.90 7.10 10.03
N ALA A 186 -1.43 5.92 10.38
CA ALA A 186 -1.83 4.66 9.75
C ALA A 186 -3.12 4.07 10.31
N GLN A 187 -3.72 4.66 11.34
CA GLN A 187 -4.97 4.17 11.93
C GLN A 187 -6.16 4.31 10.96
N HIS A 188 -7.15 3.43 11.13
CA HIS A 188 -8.38 3.47 10.35
C HIS A 188 -9.41 4.46 10.90
N ASP A 189 -9.21 4.98 12.11
CA ASP A 189 -10.04 6.02 12.72
C ASP A 189 -9.73 7.39 12.10
N THR A 190 -10.60 7.81 11.17
CA THR A 190 -10.45 9.06 10.42
C THR A 190 -10.33 10.29 11.33
N THR A 191 -11.02 10.31 12.47
CA THR A 191 -10.98 11.45 13.38
C THR A 191 -9.63 11.60 14.06
N LYS A 192 -9.07 10.48 14.53
CA LYS A 192 -7.73 10.46 15.15
C LYS A 192 -6.64 10.82 14.17
N VAL A 193 -6.73 10.26 12.95
CA VAL A 193 -5.76 10.55 11.88
C VAL A 193 -5.81 12.01 11.46
N ASN A 194 -7.01 12.61 11.29
CA ASN A 194 -7.15 14.01 10.94
C ASN A 194 -6.53 14.93 12.00
N ASN A 195 -6.79 14.66 13.27
CA ASN A 195 -6.23 15.43 14.36
C ASN A 195 -4.70 15.35 14.42
N ALA A 196 -4.13 14.19 14.14
CA ALA A 196 -2.68 14.00 14.12
C ALA A 196 -2.00 14.59 12.86
N TYR A 197 -2.74 14.71 11.76
CA TYR A 197 -2.20 15.24 10.49
C TYR A 197 -2.09 16.78 10.51
N VAL A 198 -2.85 17.46 11.35
CA VAL A 198 -2.91 18.94 11.45
C VAL A 198 -1.95 19.46 12.51
N GLN A 199 -1.42 18.64 13.40
CA GLN A 199 -0.41 18.99 14.40
C GLN A 199 1.00 18.98 13.79
#